data_000345893834e8f0b02585c72fa63fdf
#
_entry.id   000345893834e8f0b02585c72fa63fdf
#
_cell.length_a   1.000
_cell.length_b   1.000
_cell.length_c   1.000
_cell.angle_alpha   90.00
_cell.angle_beta   90.00
_cell.angle_gamma   90.00
#
_symmetry.space_group_name_H-M   'P 1'
#
loop_
_entity.id
_entity.type
_entity.pdbx_description
1 polymer ?
#
loop_
_entity_poly.entity_id
_entity_poly.type
_entity_poly.pdbx_seq_one_letter_code
_entity_poly.pdbx_strand_id
1 'polypeptide(L)'
;SFEDNLWRKSERLLFGADFGFAKDPSTLIRMFILDNNLYIEYEAYGNGVELDDMWKFYAGKTDATPKQLEDWEVTDDAKFPGIPEARKWPIKADNSRPETISHIKGQGFNISAAQKWQGSVEDGITFLRGFKKIIIHPRCKETAKEARLYSYKTDRITGEVLPIIEDKYNHCWDGIRYGLDGYIKRKPQSMGMMIPKRLRGK
;
A
#
# COMPACT_ATOMS: atom_id res chain seq x y z
N SER A 1 -3.68 -6.36 21.88
CA SER A 1 -2.74 -5.27 22.15
C SER A 1 -1.58 -5.37 21.18
N PHE A 2 -1.07 -4.25 20.77
CA PHE A 2 0.15 -4.15 19.99
C PHE A 2 1.32 -4.09 20.99
N GLU A 3 2.12 -5.14 21.05
CA GLU A 3 3.37 -5.14 21.82
C GLU A 3 4.51 -4.66 20.92
N ASP A 4 5.39 -3.81 21.45
CA ASP A 4 6.59 -3.40 20.73
C ASP A 4 7.42 -4.62 20.32
N ASN A 5 7.90 -4.61 19.08
CA ASN A 5 8.64 -5.72 18.48
C ASN A 5 7.86 -7.03 18.25
N LEU A 6 6.52 -7.01 18.31
CA LEU A 6 5.71 -8.20 18.00
C LEU A 6 6.04 -8.78 16.60
N TRP A 7 6.41 -7.92 15.65
CA TRP A 7 6.81 -8.29 14.30
C TRP A 7 7.97 -9.31 14.26
N ARG A 8 8.82 -9.37 15.29
CA ARG A 8 9.93 -10.33 15.36
C ARG A 8 9.46 -11.79 15.48
N LYS A 9 8.20 -12.00 15.82
CA LYS A 9 7.55 -13.32 15.84
C LYS A 9 6.97 -13.68 14.48
N SER A 10 6.88 -12.73 13.54
CA SER A 10 6.41 -12.98 12.18
C SER A 10 7.56 -13.44 11.27
N GLU A 11 7.21 -13.95 10.10
CA GLU A 11 8.20 -14.39 9.12
C GLU A 11 9.04 -13.22 8.59
N ARG A 12 8.41 -12.07 8.34
CA ARG A 12 9.05 -10.88 7.78
C ARG A 12 8.19 -9.62 7.93
N LEU A 13 8.86 -8.47 7.78
CA LEU A 13 8.17 -7.21 7.55
C LEU A 13 7.79 -7.07 6.07
N LEU A 14 6.64 -6.44 5.84
CA LEU A 14 6.11 -6.10 4.54
C LEU A 14 5.96 -4.58 4.44
N PHE A 15 6.37 -4.03 3.30
CA PHE A 15 6.25 -2.61 3.03
C PHE A 15 5.54 -2.39 1.71
N GLY A 16 4.56 -1.49 1.71
CA GLY A 16 3.83 -1.11 0.52
C GLY A 16 3.69 0.40 0.40
N ALA A 17 3.88 0.92 -0.79
CA ALA A 17 3.86 2.35 -1.08
C ALA A 17 2.88 2.69 -2.18
N ASP A 18 2.18 3.81 -2.00
CA ASP A 18 1.40 4.46 -3.04
C ASP A 18 1.95 5.87 -3.28
N PHE A 19 2.04 6.28 -4.55
CA PHE A 19 2.62 7.56 -4.92
C PHE A 19 1.52 8.58 -5.16
N GLY A 20 1.47 9.61 -4.32
CA GLY A 20 0.59 10.74 -4.51
C GLY A 20 0.94 11.56 -5.75
N PHE A 21 -0.08 12.17 -6.34
CA PHE A 21 0.05 13.12 -7.43
C PHE A 21 -0.76 14.37 -7.14
N ALA A 22 -0.19 15.53 -7.41
CA ALA A 22 -0.84 16.82 -7.20
C ALA A 22 -1.37 17.00 -5.77
N LYS A 23 -2.64 16.67 -5.53
CA LYS A 23 -3.31 16.81 -4.22
C LYS A 23 -3.38 15.49 -3.44
N ASP A 24 -3.05 14.38 -4.08
CA ASP A 24 -3.12 13.07 -3.44
C ASP A 24 -1.89 12.83 -2.55
N PRO A 25 -2.05 12.16 -1.41
CA PRO A 25 -0.93 11.86 -0.54
C PRO A 25 -0.06 10.73 -1.08
N SER A 26 1.24 10.83 -0.86
CA SER A 26 2.13 9.67 -0.90
C SER A 26 2.03 8.90 0.40
N THR A 27 2.13 7.57 0.33
CA THR A 27 2.07 6.70 1.51
C THR A 27 3.19 5.66 1.50
N LEU A 28 3.63 5.28 2.70
CA LEU A 28 4.39 4.06 2.93
C LEU A 28 3.81 3.38 4.16
N ILE A 29 3.47 2.11 4.03
CA ILE A 29 2.89 1.32 5.12
C ILE A 29 3.83 0.18 5.48
N ARG A 30 4.16 0.07 6.77
CA ARG A 30 4.84 -1.09 7.33
C ARG A 30 3.84 -1.99 8.03
N MET A 31 3.89 -3.28 7.70
CA MET A 31 2.97 -4.28 8.22
C MET A 31 3.63 -5.66 8.31
N PHE A 32 2.98 -6.58 9.00
CA PHE A 32 3.39 -7.98 9.07
C PHE A 32 2.18 -8.89 9.28
N ILE A 33 2.35 -10.17 8.96
CA ILE A 33 1.32 -11.20 9.14
C ILE A 33 1.77 -12.12 10.27
N LEU A 34 0.90 -12.33 11.26
CA LEU A 34 1.12 -13.25 12.36
C LEU A 34 -0.19 -13.95 12.74
N ASP A 35 -0.19 -15.29 12.81
CA ASP A 35 -1.34 -16.12 13.20
C ASP A 35 -2.62 -15.81 12.39
N ASN A 36 -2.46 -15.59 11.09
CA ASN A 36 -3.52 -15.20 10.15
C ASN A 36 -4.20 -13.87 10.50
N ASN A 37 -3.49 -12.99 11.21
CA ASN A 37 -3.87 -11.59 11.40
C ASN A 37 -2.91 -10.69 10.62
N LEU A 38 -3.43 -9.60 10.06
CA LEU A 38 -2.62 -8.54 9.48
C LEU A 38 -2.44 -7.44 10.51
N TYR A 39 -1.20 -7.11 10.82
CA TYR A 39 -0.83 -6.02 11.71
C TYR A 39 -0.27 -4.86 10.89
N ILE A 40 -0.90 -3.70 10.97
CA ILE A 40 -0.44 -2.45 10.35
C ILE A 40 0.20 -1.62 11.46
N GLU A 41 1.51 -1.45 11.40
CA GLU A 41 2.29 -0.97 12.54
C GLU A 41 2.78 0.47 12.40
N TYR A 42 3.18 0.86 11.19
CA TYR A 42 3.64 2.22 10.88
C TYR A 42 3.05 2.69 9.56
N GLU A 43 2.82 4.00 9.49
CA GLU A 43 2.45 4.69 8.26
C GLU A 43 3.29 5.96 8.11
N ALA A 44 3.70 6.27 6.89
CA ALA A 44 4.03 7.60 6.45
C ALA A 44 2.93 8.07 5.49
N TYR A 45 2.43 9.27 5.69
CA TYR A 45 1.36 9.86 4.91
C TYR A 45 1.64 11.33 4.72
N GLY A 46 1.73 11.78 3.48
CA GLY A 46 2.09 13.17 3.20
C GLY A 46 1.69 13.63 1.82
N ASN A 47 1.12 14.85 1.75
CA ASN A 47 0.81 15.51 0.50
C ASN A 47 2.02 16.32 0.03
N GLY A 48 2.26 16.36 -1.28
CA GLY A 48 3.29 17.21 -1.89
C GLY A 48 4.71 16.87 -1.43
N VAL A 49 5.00 15.59 -1.15
CA VAL A 49 6.35 15.15 -0.85
C VAL A 49 7.17 15.21 -2.14
N GLU A 50 8.19 16.04 -2.14
CA GLU A 50 9.08 16.17 -3.29
C GLU A 50 9.91 14.90 -3.50
N LEU A 51 10.24 14.62 -4.74
CA LEU A 51 10.93 13.38 -5.11
C LEU A 51 12.29 13.25 -4.41
N ASP A 52 12.99 14.36 -4.24
CA ASP A 52 14.28 14.41 -3.54
C ASP A 52 14.16 14.19 -2.03
N ASP A 53 12.98 14.46 -1.44
CA ASP A 53 12.69 14.26 -0.03
C ASP A 53 12.11 12.87 0.29
N MET A 54 11.91 12.00 -0.72
CA MET A 54 11.30 10.67 -0.48
C MET A 54 12.12 9.82 0.49
N TRP A 55 13.44 9.95 0.51
CA TRP A 55 14.26 9.26 1.49
C TRP A 55 13.98 9.74 2.92
N LYS A 56 13.75 11.04 3.14
CA LYS A 56 13.36 11.60 4.43
C LYS A 56 12.00 11.03 4.86
N PHE A 57 11.06 11.03 3.93
CA PHE A 57 9.71 10.55 4.13
C PHE A 57 9.67 9.05 4.51
N TYR A 58 10.53 8.22 3.88
CA TYR A 58 10.57 6.78 4.13
C TYR A 58 11.39 6.40 5.35
N ALA A 59 12.61 6.90 5.46
CA ALA A 59 13.56 6.47 6.47
C ALA A 59 13.60 7.37 7.71
N GLY A 60 13.25 8.65 7.56
CA GLY A 60 13.47 9.63 8.60
C GLY A 60 14.96 9.81 8.92
N LYS A 61 15.23 10.52 10.00
CA LYS A 61 16.59 10.78 10.46
C LYS A 61 17.31 9.53 10.94
N THR A 62 16.56 8.61 11.55
CA THR A 62 17.13 7.42 12.20
C THR A 62 17.84 6.48 11.22
N ASP A 63 17.30 6.33 10.01
CA ASP A 63 17.84 5.45 8.97
C ASP A 63 18.51 6.23 7.82
N ALA A 64 18.82 7.53 8.03
CA ALA A 64 19.53 8.36 7.06
C ALA A 64 21.02 7.96 6.98
N THR A 65 21.60 8.04 5.78
CA THR A 65 23.05 7.88 5.60
C THR A 65 23.78 9.15 6.10
N PRO A 66 25.09 9.07 6.43
CA PRO A 66 25.85 10.24 6.83
C PRO A 66 25.75 11.40 5.84
N LYS A 67 25.82 11.13 4.53
CA LYS A 67 25.65 12.12 3.48
C LYS A 67 24.25 12.75 3.48
N GLN A 68 23.21 11.96 3.71
CA GLN A 68 21.83 12.45 3.76
C GLN A 68 21.58 13.33 5.00
N LEU A 69 22.31 13.09 6.10
CA LEU A 69 22.20 13.92 7.31
C LEU A 69 22.76 15.34 7.10
N GLU A 70 23.63 15.55 6.11
CA GLU A 70 24.11 16.89 5.73
C GLU A 70 22.96 17.76 5.18
N ASP A 71 21.98 17.13 4.54
CA ASP A 71 20.79 17.80 3.95
C ASP A 71 19.58 17.81 4.90
N TRP A 72 19.76 17.35 6.16
CA TRP A 72 18.67 17.29 7.15
C TRP A 72 18.51 18.63 7.87
N GLU A 73 17.33 19.19 7.83
CA GLU A 73 16.97 20.42 8.55
C GLU A 73 16.23 20.13 9.86
N VAL A 74 16.28 21.04 10.82
CA VAL A 74 15.59 20.89 12.12
C VAL A 74 14.06 20.76 11.94
N THR A 75 13.52 21.43 10.91
CA THR A 75 12.09 21.37 10.57
C THR A 75 11.66 19.99 10.05
N ASP A 76 12.61 19.19 9.56
CA ASP A 76 12.34 17.86 9.03
C ASP A 76 11.99 16.84 10.13
N ASP A 77 12.44 17.06 11.38
CA ASP A 77 12.15 16.15 12.51
C ASP A 77 10.65 15.96 12.72
N ALA A 78 9.87 17.02 12.59
CA ALA A 78 8.41 16.96 12.72
C ALA A 78 7.71 16.50 11.42
N LYS A 79 8.29 16.86 10.27
CA LYS A 79 7.70 16.60 8.94
C LYS A 79 7.91 15.16 8.49
N PHE A 80 9.06 14.59 8.82
CA PHE A 80 9.48 13.27 8.34
C PHE A 80 9.90 12.33 9.48
N PRO A 81 8.94 11.79 10.24
CA PRO A 81 9.26 10.84 11.31
C PRO A 81 9.92 9.56 10.81
N GLY A 82 9.70 9.21 9.53
CA GLY A 82 10.21 8.00 8.91
C GLY A 82 9.59 6.72 9.46
N ILE A 83 9.93 5.60 8.83
CA ILE A 83 9.48 4.27 9.24
C ILE A 83 10.70 3.39 9.51
N PRO A 84 10.83 2.85 10.73
CA PRO A 84 11.94 1.94 11.06
C PRO A 84 11.99 0.73 10.12
N GLU A 85 13.20 0.30 9.75
CA GLU A 85 13.48 -0.87 8.92
C GLU A 85 13.15 -0.67 7.41
N ALA A 86 12.68 0.51 6.96
CA ALA A 86 12.28 0.75 5.58
C ALA A 86 13.41 0.49 4.55
N ARG A 87 14.69 0.69 4.95
CA ARG A 87 15.84 0.39 4.07
C ARG A 87 16.20 -1.08 4.01
N LYS A 88 15.84 -1.85 5.03
CA LYS A 88 16.29 -3.24 5.18
C LYS A 88 15.40 -4.24 4.47
N TRP A 89 14.14 -3.86 4.24
CA TRP A 89 13.14 -4.77 3.69
C TRP A 89 12.68 -4.33 2.30
N PRO A 90 12.27 -5.27 1.43
CA PRO A 90 11.71 -4.93 0.14
C PRO A 90 10.43 -4.11 0.28
N ILE A 91 10.33 -3.04 -0.53
CA ILE A 91 9.13 -2.21 -0.66
C ILE A 91 8.47 -2.53 -1.99
N LYS A 92 7.17 -2.78 -1.99
CA LYS A 92 6.35 -2.91 -3.18
C LYS A 92 5.54 -1.64 -3.39
N ALA A 93 5.60 -1.06 -4.58
CA ALA A 93 5.00 0.23 -4.87
C ALA A 93 4.08 0.18 -6.08
N ASP A 94 3.24 1.18 -6.21
CA ASP A 94 2.47 1.41 -7.43
C ASP A 94 3.38 1.35 -8.66
N ASN A 95 2.93 0.66 -9.70
CA ASN A 95 3.68 0.45 -10.94
C ASN A 95 3.49 1.56 -11.98
N SER A 96 2.63 2.54 -11.73
CA SER A 96 2.31 3.61 -12.68
C SER A 96 3.45 4.62 -12.87
N ARG A 97 4.46 4.61 -11.98
CA ARG A 97 5.57 5.58 -11.97
C ARG A 97 6.93 4.90 -11.84
N PRO A 98 7.41 4.27 -12.90
CA PRO A 98 8.71 3.58 -12.87
C PRO A 98 9.89 4.53 -12.64
N GLU A 99 9.79 5.78 -13.04
CA GLU A 99 10.78 6.83 -12.79
C GLU A 99 10.91 7.15 -11.29
N THR A 100 9.79 7.23 -10.57
CA THR A 100 9.77 7.43 -9.12
C THR A 100 10.42 6.25 -8.39
N ILE A 101 10.07 5.02 -8.79
CA ILE A 101 10.69 3.81 -8.25
C ILE A 101 12.21 3.84 -8.47
N SER A 102 12.65 4.20 -9.68
CA SER A 102 14.07 4.29 -10.01
C SER A 102 14.81 5.32 -9.16
N HIS A 103 14.19 6.50 -8.95
CA HIS A 103 14.75 7.57 -8.12
C HIS A 103 14.91 7.11 -6.66
N ILE A 104 13.87 6.51 -6.07
CA ILE A 104 13.90 6.02 -4.69
C ILE A 104 14.91 4.87 -4.52
N LYS A 105 15.09 4.01 -5.53
CA LYS A 105 16.20 3.04 -5.54
C LYS A 105 17.55 3.73 -5.42
N GLY A 106 17.76 4.80 -6.18
CA GLY A 106 18.98 5.62 -6.12
C GLY A 106 19.21 6.24 -4.73
N GLN A 107 18.17 6.46 -3.95
CA GLN A 107 18.24 6.94 -2.57
C GLN A 107 18.52 5.82 -1.54
N GLY A 108 18.72 4.58 -1.96
CA GLY A 108 19.16 3.47 -1.12
C GLY A 108 18.05 2.56 -0.59
N PHE A 109 16.92 2.44 -1.30
CA PHE A 109 15.82 1.56 -0.93
C PHE A 109 15.70 0.36 -1.89
N ASN A 110 15.34 -0.80 -1.34
CA ASN A 110 15.01 -1.98 -2.14
C ASN A 110 13.53 -1.92 -2.56
N ILE A 111 13.22 -1.06 -3.51
CA ILE A 111 11.86 -0.83 -3.99
C ILE A 111 11.65 -1.40 -5.39
N SER A 112 10.48 -1.99 -5.63
CA SER A 112 10.06 -2.53 -6.93
C SER A 112 8.57 -2.34 -7.14
N ALA A 113 8.14 -2.39 -8.41
CA ALA A 113 6.74 -2.31 -8.78
C ALA A 113 5.97 -3.54 -8.28
N ALA A 114 4.79 -3.32 -7.73
CA ALA A 114 3.82 -4.37 -7.47
C ALA A 114 3.20 -4.87 -8.78
N GLN A 115 2.84 -6.14 -8.81
CA GLN A 115 2.16 -6.73 -9.96
C GLN A 115 0.70 -6.28 -9.97
N LYS A 116 0.24 -5.83 -11.13
CA LYS A 116 -1.16 -5.48 -11.36
C LYS A 116 -1.74 -6.31 -12.51
N TRP A 117 -3.01 -6.65 -12.39
CA TRP A 117 -3.80 -7.32 -13.41
C TRP A 117 -5.24 -6.82 -13.34
N GLN A 118 -6.02 -7.10 -14.37
CA GLN A 118 -7.44 -6.75 -14.37
C GLN A 118 -8.16 -7.48 -13.21
N GLY A 119 -8.78 -6.71 -12.30
CA GLY A 119 -9.42 -7.25 -11.09
C GLY A 119 -8.48 -7.38 -9.88
N SER A 120 -7.23 -6.86 -9.95
CA SER A 120 -6.27 -6.94 -8.83
C SER A 120 -6.74 -6.18 -7.58
N VAL A 121 -7.59 -5.17 -7.73
CA VAL A 121 -8.17 -4.44 -6.58
C VAL A 121 -9.14 -5.35 -5.84
N GLU A 122 -10.07 -5.98 -6.55
CA GLU A 122 -11.08 -6.88 -6.00
C GLU A 122 -10.43 -8.14 -5.39
N ASP A 123 -9.41 -8.69 -6.06
CA ASP A 123 -8.64 -9.82 -5.54
C ASP A 123 -7.91 -9.44 -4.25
N GLY A 124 -7.34 -8.23 -4.20
CA GLY A 124 -6.70 -7.69 -3.01
C GLY A 124 -7.67 -7.50 -1.84
N ILE A 125 -8.86 -6.94 -2.09
CA ILE A 125 -9.90 -6.78 -1.08
C ILE A 125 -10.38 -8.14 -0.56
N THR A 126 -10.56 -9.10 -1.46
CA THR A 126 -10.94 -10.46 -1.09
C THR A 126 -9.87 -11.10 -0.19
N PHE A 127 -8.59 -10.88 -0.51
CA PHE A 127 -7.49 -11.36 0.31
C PHE A 127 -7.48 -10.72 1.69
N LEU A 128 -7.66 -9.40 1.78
CA LEU A 128 -7.73 -8.67 3.05
C LEU A 128 -8.88 -9.16 3.93
N ARG A 129 -10.04 -9.48 3.35
CA ARG A 129 -11.19 -10.05 4.07
C ARG A 129 -10.95 -11.48 4.59
N GLY A 130 -9.93 -12.15 4.09
CA GLY A 130 -9.53 -13.48 4.54
C GLY A 130 -8.75 -13.52 5.85
N PHE A 131 -8.25 -12.40 6.32
CA PHE A 131 -7.61 -12.33 7.64
C PHE A 131 -8.63 -12.48 8.76
N LYS A 132 -8.23 -13.15 9.84
CA LYS A 132 -9.06 -13.23 11.05
C LYS A 132 -9.33 -11.86 11.65
N LYS A 133 -8.29 -11.00 11.65
CA LYS A 133 -8.34 -9.60 12.09
C LYS A 133 -7.34 -8.79 11.30
N ILE A 134 -7.69 -7.53 11.07
CA ILE A 134 -6.74 -6.49 10.65
C ILE A 134 -6.59 -5.55 11.84
N ILE A 135 -5.39 -5.46 12.37
CA ILE A 135 -5.08 -4.73 13.60
C ILE A 135 -4.23 -3.53 13.23
N ILE A 136 -4.80 -2.34 13.42
CA ILE A 136 -4.15 -1.07 13.08
C ILE A 136 -3.60 -0.47 14.36
N HIS A 137 -2.30 -0.18 14.38
CA HIS A 137 -1.67 0.47 15.51
C HIS A 137 -2.22 1.90 15.69
N PRO A 138 -2.44 2.40 16.92
CA PRO A 138 -2.98 3.75 17.16
C PRO A 138 -2.19 4.89 16.51
N ARG A 139 -0.90 4.69 16.18
CA ARG A 139 -0.08 5.67 15.44
C ARG A 139 -0.48 5.79 13.97
N CYS A 140 -1.10 4.75 13.38
CA CYS A 140 -1.55 4.72 11.98
C CYS A 140 -2.95 5.37 11.85
N LYS A 141 -3.00 6.67 12.04
CA LYS A 141 -4.25 7.43 12.11
C LYS A 141 -4.95 7.57 10.77
N GLU A 142 -4.17 7.78 9.70
CA GLU A 142 -4.72 7.93 8.36
C GLU A 142 -5.21 6.60 7.81
N THR A 143 -4.47 5.50 8.01
CA THR A 143 -4.97 4.16 7.69
C THR A 143 -6.27 3.84 8.42
N ALA A 144 -6.37 4.16 9.72
CA ALA A 144 -7.59 3.94 10.49
C ALA A 144 -8.76 4.82 10.02
N LYS A 145 -8.48 6.04 9.59
CA LYS A 145 -9.47 6.96 9.01
C LYS A 145 -9.98 6.44 7.66
N GLU A 146 -9.07 6.07 6.77
CA GLU A 146 -9.44 5.48 5.48
C GLU A 146 -10.24 4.18 5.66
N ALA A 147 -9.89 3.33 6.63
CA ALA A 147 -10.63 2.09 6.92
C ALA A 147 -12.13 2.33 7.20
N ARG A 148 -12.47 3.47 7.80
CA ARG A 148 -13.87 3.85 8.08
C ARG A 148 -14.58 4.41 6.86
N LEU A 149 -13.84 4.98 5.91
CA LEU A 149 -14.36 5.67 4.74
C LEU A 149 -14.27 4.83 3.47
N TYR A 150 -13.53 3.72 3.52
CA TYR A 150 -13.30 2.82 2.39
C TYR A 150 -14.61 2.11 2.03
N SER A 151 -15.20 2.48 0.91
CA SER A 151 -16.54 2.04 0.52
C SER A 151 -16.65 1.77 -0.96
N TYR A 152 -17.69 1.06 -1.33
CA TYR A 152 -18.11 0.95 -2.72
C TYR A 152 -18.84 2.21 -3.20
N LYS A 153 -18.70 2.53 -4.48
CA LYS A 153 -19.47 3.59 -5.12
C LYS A 153 -20.97 3.27 -5.03
N THR A 154 -21.75 4.33 -4.84
CA THR A 154 -23.21 4.25 -4.87
C THR A 154 -23.69 4.97 -6.14
N ASP A 155 -24.59 4.32 -6.87
CA ASP A 155 -25.27 4.97 -7.99
C ASP A 155 -26.07 6.17 -7.46
N ARG A 156 -25.86 7.33 -8.07
CA ARG A 156 -26.47 8.59 -7.58
C ARG A 156 -27.96 8.70 -7.88
N ILE A 157 -28.47 7.90 -8.81
CA ILE A 157 -29.88 7.94 -9.25
C ILE A 157 -30.66 6.86 -8.52
N THR A 158 -30.16 5.62 -8.50
CA THR A 158 -30.88 4.47 -7.94
C THR A 158 -30.58 4.23 -6.48
N GLY A 159 -29.45 4.76 -5.96
CA GLY A 159 -28.96 4.47 -4.61
C GLY A 159 -28.35 3.07 -4.45
N GLU A 160 -28.24 2.29 -5.52
CA GLU A 160 -27.65 0.96 -5.49
C GLU A 160 -26.14 1.00 -5.29
N VAL A 161 -25.61 0.06 -4.50
CA VAL A 161 -24.17 -0.11 -4.30
C VAL A 161 -23.57 -0.78 -5.53
N LEU A 162 -22.70 -0.06 -6.22
CA LEU A 162 -22.00 -0.56 -7.40
C LEU A 162 -20.80 -1.43 -6.97
N PRO A 163 -20.42 -2.44 -7.74
CA PRO A 163 -19.25 -3.27 -7.45
C PRO A 163 -17.92 -2.56 -7.80
N ILE A 164 -17.86 -1.26 -7.57
CA ILE A 164 -16.72 -0.38 -7.90
C ILE A 164 -16.33 0.34 -6.62
N ILE A 165 -15.07 0.25 -6.23
CA ILE A 165 -14.52 0.97 -5.07
C ILE A 165 -14.45 2.47 -5.40
N GLU A 166 -14.79 3.31 -4.43
CA GLU A 166 -14.54 4.75 -4.56
C GLU A 166 -13.02 5.01 -4.62
N ASP A 167 -12.62 5.77 -5.62
CA ASP A 167 -11.24 6.25 -5.78
C ASP A 167 -11.02 7.49 -4.89
N LYS A 168 -11.27 7.30 -3.60
CA LYS A 168 -11.16 8.33 -2.57
C LYS A 168 -10.92 7.65 -1.22
N TYR A 169 -10.00 8.20 -0.43
CA TYR A 169 -9.63 7.63 0.86
C TYR A 169 -9.14 6.17 0.79
N ASN A 170 -8.31 5.87 -0.22
CA ASN A 170 -7.81 4.52 -0.49
C ASN A 170 -6.28 4.42 -0.54
N HIS A 171 -5.55 5.51 -0.35
CA HIS A 171 -4.10 5.56 -0.56
C HIS A 171 -3.32 4.64 0.38
N CYS A 172 -3.66 4.62 1.67
CA CYS A 172 -3.06 3.68 2.62
C CYS A 172 -3.43 2.24 2.26
N TRP A 173 -4.69 1.98 1.88
CA TRP A 173 -5.16 0.64 1.51
C TRP A 173 -4.58 0.16 0.19
N ASP A 174 -4.34 1.05 -0.75
CA ASP A 174 -3.61 0.75 -1.98
C ASP A 174 -2.15 0.37 -1.66
N GLY A 175 -1.48 1.16 -0.82
CA GLY A 175 -0.16 0.80 -0.31
C GLY A 175 -0.14 -0.55 0.38
N ILE A 176 -1.12 -0.85 1.24
CA ILE A 176 -1.26 -2.17 1.90
C ILE A 176 -1.39 -3.29 0.86
N ARG A 177 -2.25 -3.13 -0.15
CA ARG A 177 -2.40 -4.14 -1.21
C ARG A 177 -1.11 -4.35 -2.00
N TYR A 178 -0.38 -3.27 -2.31
CA TYR A 178 0.93 -3.39 -2.99
C TYR A 178 1.93 -4.13 -2.10
N GLY A 179 2.01 -3.81 -0.82
CA GLY A 179 2.90 -4.50 0.12
C GLY A 179 2.59 -5.99 0.31
N LEU A 180 1.36 -6.40 0.01
CA LEU A 180 0.93 -7.81 0.00
C LEU A 180 1.16 -8.49 -1.35
N ASP A 181 1.89 -7.84 -2.28
CA ASP A 181 2.27 -8.46 -3.55
C ASP A 181 2.97 -9.81 -3.32
N GLY A 182 2.59 -10.82 -4.12
CA GLY A 182 3.04 -12.20 -3.95
C GLY A 182 2.15 -13.04 -3.01
N TYR A 183 1.41 -12.44 -2.09
CA TYR A 183 0.40 -13.12 -1.27
C TYR A 183 -0.97 -13.13 -1.93
N ILE A 184 -1.31 -12.04 -2.64
CA ILE A 184 -2.58 -11.91 -3.37
C ILE A 184 -2.47 -12.72 -4.67
N LYS A 185 -3.33 -13.71 -4.84
CA LYS A 185 -3.36 -14.55 -6.03
C LYS A 185 -4.45 -14.08 -6.99
N ARG A 186 -4.12 -14.01 -8.27
CA ARG A 186 -5.10 -13.78 -9.33
C ARG A 186 -6.10 -14.94 -9.33
N LYS A 187 -7.40 -14.62 -9.26
CA LYS A 187 -8.44 -15.63 -9.46
C LYS A 187 -8.36 -16.14 -10.91
N PRO A 188 -8.53 -17.47 -11.14
CA PRO A 188 -8.69 -17.97 -12.49
C PRO A 188 -9.86 -17.23 -13.14
N GLN A 189 -9.63 -16.60 -14.28
CA GLN A 189 -10.74 -16.12 -15.08
C GLN A 189 -11.53 -17.35 -15.49
N SER A 190 -12.82 -17.41 -15.13
CA SER A 190 -13.72 -18.38 -15.71
C SER A 190 -13.65 -18.16 -17.22
N MET A 191 -13.06 -19.11 -17.96
CA MET A 191 -13.23 -19.15 -19.40
C MET A 191 -14.74 -19.23 -19.62
N GLY A 192 -15.33 -18.11 -20.04
CA GLY A 192 -16.71 -18.12 -20.51
C GLY A 192 -16.80 -19.26 -21.52
N MET A 193 -17.59 -20.27 -21.22
CA MET A 193 -17.90 -21.29 -22.20
C MET A 193 -18.39 -20.57 -23.44
N MET A 194 -17.57 -20.53 -24.50
CA MET A 194 -18.06 -20.22 -25.82
C MET A 194 -19.13 -21.26 -26.13
N ILE A 195 -20.38 -20.88 -25.93
CA ILE A 195 -21.50 -21.69 -26.44
C ILE A 195 -21.34 -21.66 -27.96
N PRO A 196 -21.07 -22.78 -28.64
CA PRO A 196 -20.99 -22.81 -30.09
C PRO A 196 -22.33 -22.32 -30.62
N LYS A 197 -22.36 -21.29 -31.46
CA LYS A 197 -23.55 -20.92 -32.23
C LYS A 197 -23.96 -22.17 -33.01
N ARG A 198 -25.02 -22.83 -32.56
CA ARG A 198 -25.65 -23.87 -33.35
C ARG A 198 -25.95 -23.28 -34.73
N LEU A 199 -25.33 -23.89 -35.74
CA LEU A 199 -25.70 -23.67 -37.13
C LEU A 199 -27.23 -23.95 -37.26
N ARG A 200 -28.00 -22.89 -37.51
CA ARG A 200 -29.39 -23.06 -37.98
C ARG A 200 -29.26 -23.64 -39.39
N GLY A 201 -29.41 -24.94 -39.48
CA GLY A 201 -29.68 -25.62 -40.74
C GLY A 201 -31.03 -25.17 -41.30
N LYS A 202 -31.05 -25.11 -42.61
CA LYS A 202 -32.15 -24.73 -43.50
C LYS A 202 -33.49 -25.32 -43.10
#